data_e153c62fd3404237e96ae2e08a26a949
#
_entry.id   e153c62fd3404237e96ae2e08a26a949
#
_cell.length_a   1.000
_cell.length_b   1.000
_cell.length_c   1.000
_cell.angle_alpha   90.00
_cell.angle_beta   90.00
_cell.angle_gamma   90.00
#
_symmetry.space_group_name_H-M   'P 1'
#
loop_
_entity.id
_entity.type
_entity.pdbx_description
1 polymer ?
#
loop_
_entity_poly.entity_id
_entity_poly.type
_entity_poly.pdbx_seq_one_letter_code
_entity_poly.pdbx_strand_id
1 'polypeptide(L)'
;MTTLDRTVVCITGASSGIGAACAEEFARHEASLLLCARRVERVEALAGRLRTEYGARVHTFRLDVSDPSKVEKAFGDLPARWHDIDILLNNAGLARGFSKVHEGSLQDWEEMIDTNIKGLLYVTRLLLPGMVERGRGQVINIGSIAGHQVYPNGNVYCATKFAVKALTQALKMDLLGTGVRICSVSPGLVRTEFSEVRFHGNRERADETYRNMRPLTAQDVAEAVLFCATRPPHVDISEIVLMPTDQASVYHVHRTP
;
A
#
# COMPACT_ATOMS: atom_id res chain seq x y z
N MET A 1 -3.20 -24.84 -1.54
CA MET A 1 -2.93 -23.40 -1.47
C MET A 1 -1.84 -23.07 -2.48
N THR A 2 -1.94 -21.99 -3.22
CA THR A 2 -0.87 -21.58 -4.14
C THR A 2 0.28 -21.07 -3.30
N THR A 3 1.42 -21.78 -3.29
CA THR A 3 2.65 -21.29 -2.62
C THR A 3 3.25 -20.18 -3.45
N LEU A 4 3.86 -19.19 -2.77
CA LEU A 4 4.64 -18.12 -3.35
C LEU A 4 6.15 -18.38 -3.15
N ASP A 5 6.53 -19.63 -2.92
CA ASP A 5 7.95 -20.00 -2.86
C ASP A 5 8.69 -19.46 -4.09
N ARG A 6 9.87 -18.90 -3.88
CA ARG A 6 10.70 -18.19 -4.86
C ARG A 6 10.12 -16.88 -5.42
N THR A 7 8.95 -16.42 -4.94
CA THR A 7 8.39 -15.10 -5.30
C THR A 7 9.01 -14.03 -4.42
N VAL A 8 9.57 -12.99 -5.01
CA VAL A 8 10.09 -11.83 -4.29
C VAL A 8 9.03 -10.73 -4.26
N VAL A 9 8.58 -10.39 -3.06
CA VAL A 9 7.56 -9.36 -2.83
C VAL A 9 8.19 -8.14 -2.17
N CYS A 10 8.15 -7.01 -2.85
CA CYS A 10 8.57 -5.72 -2.31
C CYS A 10 7.36 -4.97 -1.74
N ILE A 11 7.43 -4.56 -0.46
CA ILE A 11 6.36 -3.86 0.24
C ILE A 11 6.88 -2.51 0.72
N THR A 12 6.35 -1.42 0.16
CA THR A 12 6.63 -0.08 0.67
C THR A 12 5.72 0.26 1.85
N GLY A 13 6.23 1.03 2.83
CA GLY A 13 5.45 1.38 4.02
C GLY A 13 5.15 0.21 4.94
N ALA A 14 6.03 -0.79 5.01
CA ALA A 14 5.84 -2.04 5.78
C ALA A 14 5.93 -1.88 7.31
N SER A 15 6.17 -0.67 7.83
CA SER A 15 6.41 -0.46 9.28
C SER A 15 5.18 -0.55 10.17
N SER A 16 3.98 -0.60 9.61
CA SER A 16 2.71 -0.70 10.37
C SER A 16 1.51 -0.97 9.47
N GLY A 17 0.35 -1.21 10.07
CA GLY A 17 -0.95 -1.27 9.40
C GLY A 17 -1.00 -2.30 8.28
N ILE A 18 -1.57 -1.90 7.14
CA ILE A 18 -1.80 -2.78 5.98
C ILE A 18 -0.49 -3.38 5.47
N GLY A 19 0.58 -2.59 5.37
CA GLY A 19 1.87 -3.08 4.87
C GLY A 19 2.49 -4.17 5.76
N ALA A 20 2.37 -4.02 7.08
CA ALA A 20 2.84 -5.04 8.02
C ALA A 20 1.99 -6.32 7.97
N ALA A 21 0.66 -6.19 7.87
CA ALA A 21 -0.24 -7.33 7.72
C ALA A 21 -0.01 -8.07 6.39
N CYS A 22 0.20 -7.33 5.29
CA CYS A 22 0.57 -7.94 4.01
C CYS A 22 1.91 -8.70 4.10
N ALA A 23 2.91 -8.14 4.78
CA ALA A 23 4.19 -8.82 4.97
C ALA A 23 4.02 -10.15 5.72
N GLU A 24 3.16 -10.17 6.75
CA GLU A 24 2.85 -11.38 7.49
C GLU A 24 2.09 -12.39 6.61
N GLU A 25 1.10 -11.94 5.86
CA GLU A 25 0.33 -12.81 4.99
C GLU A 25 1.17 -13.43 3.87
N PHE A 26 2.04 -12.64 3.24
CA PHE A 26 2.99 -13.16 2.25
C PHE A 26 4.04 -14.11 2.87
N ALA A 27 4.47 -13.87 4.11
CA ALA A 27 5.38 -14.77 4.83
C ALA A 27 4.75 -16.14 5.07
N ARG A 28 3.47 -16.19 5.47
CA ARG A 28 2.70 -17.44 5.64
C ARG A 28 2.61 -18.26 4.35
N HIS A 29 2.72 -17.61 3.21
CA HIS A 29 2.70 -18.23 1.87
C HIS A 29 4.09 -18.40 1.27
N GLU A 30 5.14 -18.39 2.11
CA GLU A 30 6.53 -18.71 1.77
C GLU A 30 7.24 -17.71 0.83
N ALA A 31 6.67 -16.51 0.62
CA ALA A 31 7.31 -15.49 -0.18
C ALA A 31 8.62 -14.98 0.43
N SER A 32 9.54 -14.55 -0.42
CA SER A 32 10.72 -13.77 -0.02
C SER A 32 10.34 -12.29 0.03
N LEU A 33 10.68 -11.59 1.11
CA LEU A 33 10.16 -10.26 1.38
C LEU A 33 11.24 -9.20 1.35
N LEU A 34 11.02 -8.15 0.56
CA LEU A 34 11.73 -6.89 0.61
C LEU A 34 10.84 -5.87 1.33
N LEU A 35 11.20 -5.51 2.55
CA LEU A 35 10.39 -4.63 3.38
C LEU A 35 11.07 -3.29 3.57
N CYS A 36 10.40 -2.20 3.22
CA CYS A 36 10.96 -0.87 3.41
C CYS A 36 9.98 0.14 3.99
N ALA A 37 10.52 1.07 4.76
CA ALA A 37 9.81 2.22 5.30
C ALA A 37 10.79 3.26 5.83
N ARG A 38 10.29 4.46 6.18
CA ARG A 38 11.06 5.50 6.87
C ARG A 38 11.50 5.04 8.28
N ARG A 39 10.62 4.31 9.00
CA ARG A 39 10.86 3.76 10.35
C ARG A 39 11.44 2.36 10.24
N VAL A 40 12.72 2.27 9.87
CA VAL A 40 13.39 0.98 9.60
C VAL A 40 13.44 0.08 10.82
N GLU A 41 13.54 0.63 12.01
CA GLU A 41 13.61 -0.12 13.27
C GLU A 41 12.35 -0.99 13.49
N ARG A 42 11.18 -0.47 13.07
CA ARG A 42 9.92 -1.24 13.11
C ARG A 42 9.87 -2.34 12.05
N VAL A 43 10.44 -2.07 10.89
CA VAL A 43 10.53 -3.06 9.80
C VAL A 43 11.48 -4.19 10.19
N GLU A 44 12.59 -3.88 10.85
CA GLU A 44 13.53 -4.88 11.37
C GLU A 44 12.91 -5.76 12.45
N ALA A 45 12.16 -5.16 13.38
CA ALA A 45 11.42 -5.91 14.40
C ALA A 45 10.38 -6.85 13.76
N LEU A 46 9.62 -6.36 12.78
CA LEU A 46 8.70 -7.19 12.00
C LEU A 46 9.44 -8.34 11.30
N ALA A 47 10.54 -8.06 10.62
CA ALA A 47 11.33 -9.05 9.91
C ALA A 47 11.90 -10.14 10.86
N GLY A 48 12.33 -9.75 12.06
CA GLY A 48 12.76 -10.69 13.11
C GLY A 48 11.65 -11.67 13.46
N ARG A 49 10.43 -11.16 13.71
CA ARG A 49 9.25 -11.97 14.00
C ARG A 49 8.90 -12.91 12.84
N LEU A 50 8.86 -12.39 11.60
CA LEU A 50 8.53 -13.19 10.41
C LEU A 50 9.53 -14.32 10.15
N ARG A 51 10.82 -14.08 10.42
CA ARG A 51 11.86 -15.14 10.34
C ARG A 51 11.65 -16.22 11.39
N THR A 52 11.28 -15.83 12.61
CA THR A 52 11.08 -16.78 13.72
C THR A 52 9.80 -17.59 13.57
N GLU A 53 8.70 -16.94 13.19
CA GLU A 53 7.38 -17.58 13.15
C GLU A 53 7.14 -18.38 11.86
N TYR A 54 7.67 -17.91 10.73
CA TYR A 54 7.37 -18.49 9.40
C TYR A 54 8.62 -18.99 8.65
N GLY A 55 9.83 -18.83 9.20
CA GLY A 55 11.08 -19.13 8.48
C GLY A 55 11.29 -18.22 7.26
N ALA A 56 10.64 -17.06 7.20
CA ALA A 56 10.60 -16.21 6.02
C ALA A 56 11.97 -15.63 5.66
N ARG A 57 12.28 -15.58 4.37
CA ARG A 57 13.44 -14.85 3.83
C ARG A 57 13.08 -13.37 3.74
N VAL A 58 13.67 -12.54 4.58
CA VAL A 58 13.34 -11.10 4.65
C VAL A 58 14.59 -10.26 4.56
N HIS A 59 14.57 -9.25 3.69
CA HIS A 59 15.53 -8.16 3.65
C HIS A 59 14.82 -6.85 3.96
N THR A 60 15.46 -6.01 4.77
CA THR A 60 14.90 -4.73 5.22
C THR A 60 15.83 -3.59 4.85
N PHE A 61 15.26 -2.45 4.48
CA PHE A 61 16.04 -1.23 4.25
C PHE A 61 15.19 0.02 4.54
N ARG A 62 15.89 1.10 4.88
CA ARG A 62 15.24 2.41 5.06
C ARG A 62 14.91 2.99 3.71
N LEU A 63 13.67 3.45 3.53
CA LEU A 63 13.25 4.14 2.33
C LEU A 63 12.24 5.24 2.65
N ASP A 64 12.51 6.44 2.15
CA ASP A 64 11.52 7.50 1.97
C ASP A 64 11.17 7.55 0.48
N VAL A 65 9.98 7.10 0.14
CA VAL A 65 9.53 7.02 -1.26
C VAL A 65 9.34 8.39 -1.91
N SER A 66 9.21 9.47 -1.13
CA SER A 66 9.03 10.83 -1.65
C SER A 66 10.29 11.43 -2.29
N ASP A 67 11.45 10.82 -2.07
CA ASP A 67 12.74 11.29 -2.58
C ASP A 67 13.26 10.33 -3.66
N PRO A 68 13.26 10.73 -4.95
CA PRO A 68 13.65 9.85 -6.05
C PRO A 68 15.12 9.40 -5.97
N SER A 69 16.01 10.23 -5.45
CA SER A 69 17.43 9.87 -5.31
C SER A 69 17.64 8.81 -4.24
N LYS A 70 16.88 8.86 -3.14
CA LYS A 70 16.87 7.80 -2.12
C LYS A 70 16.26 6.51 -2.64
N VAL A 71 15.24 6.59 -3.50
CA VAL A 71 14.64 5.42 -4.15
C VAL A 71 15.69 4.74 -5.03
N GLU A 72 16.32 5.48 -5.96
CA GLU A 72 17.35 4.92 -6.85
C GLU A 72 18.50 4.29 -6.07
N LYS A 73 19.03 5.02 -5.08
CA LYS A 73 20.13 4.54 -4.25
C LYS A 73 19.75 3.27 -3.48
N ALA A 74 18.62 3.27 -2.78
CA ALA A 74 18.23 2.16 -1.92
C ALA A 74 18.00 0.85 -2.69
N PHE A 75 17.42 0.92 -3.88
CA PHE A 75 17.25 -0.26 -4.74
C PHE A 75 18.55 -0.65 -5.46
N GLY A 76 19.41 0.31 -5.82
CA GLY A 76 20.72 0.04 -6.40
C GLY A 76 21.69 -0.66 -5.43
N ASP A 77 21.58 -0.38 -4.15
CA ASP A 77 22.41 -0.98 -3.09
C ASP A 77 21.91 -2.40 -2.67
N LEU A 78 20.81 -2.91 -3.22
CA LEU A 78 20.29 -4.22 -2.86
C LEU A 78 21.27 -5.35 -3.27
N PRO A 79 21.42 -6.39 -2.45
CA PRO A 79 22.13 -7.60 -2.88
C PRO A 79 21.47 -8.22 -4.11
N ALA A 80 22.28 -8.74 -5.05
CA ALA A 80 21.84 -9.25 -6.36
C ALA A 80 20.64 -10.21 -6.30
N ARG A 81 20.57 -11.06 -5.27
CA ARG A 81 19.45 -12.01 -5.07
C ARG A 81 18.07 -11.34 -4.86
N TRP A 82 18.03 -10.02 -4.65
CA TRP A 82 16.82 -9.25 -4.40
C TRP A 82 16.41 -8.35 -5.58
N HIS A 83 17.14 -8.39 -6.71
CA HIS A 83 16.85 -7.54 -7.85
C HIS A 83 15.64 -8.01 -8.65
N ASP A 84 15.39 -9.34 -8.68
CA ASP A 84 14.27 -9.92 -9.44
C ASP A 84 12.96 -9.85 -8.62
N ILE A 85 12.41 -8.65 -8.50
CA ILE A 85 11.16 -8.42 -7.78
C ILE A 85 10.00 -8.88 -8.66
N ASP A 86 9.20 -9.82 -8.17
CA ASP A 86 8.02 -10.37 -8.86
C ASP A 86 6.75 -9.59 -8.54
N ILE A 87 6.62 -9.10 -7.30
CA ILE A 87 5.45 -8.34 -6.87
C ILE A 87 5.91 -7.05 -6.17
N LEU A 88 5.39 -5.92 -6.64
CA LEU A 88 5.50 -4.63 -5.96
C LEU A 88 4.17 -4.28 -5.31
N LEU A 89 4.14 -4.17 -3.98
CA LEU A 89 3.03 -3.61 -3.24
C LEU A 89 3.33 -2.14 -2.89
N ASN A 90 2.76 -1.21 -3.64
CA ASN A 90 2.77 0.21 -3.33
C ASN A 90 1.76 0.50 -2.21
N ASN A 91 2.21 0.34 -0.97
CA ASN A 91 1.40 0.57 0.21
C ASN A 91 1.80 1.87 0.94
N ALA A 92 3.03 2.37 0.75
CA ALA A 92 3.43 3.64 1.36
C ALA A 92 2.44 4.75 0.97
N GLY A 93 1.81 5.35 1.98
CA GLY A 93 0.82 6.38 1.80
C GLY A 93 0.34 6.92 3.14
N LEU A 94 -0.17 8.13 3.13
CA LEU A 94 -0.68 8.80 4.32
C LEU A 94 -1.80 9.78 3.99
N ALA A 95 -2.52 10.20 5.02
CA ALA A 95 -3.31 11.42 5.02
C ALA A 95 -2.77 12.39 6.07
N ARG A 96 -2.94 13.67 5.83
CA ARG A 96 -2.61 14.76 6.75
C ARG A 96 -3.75 15.75 6.80
N GLY A 97 -4.08 16.19 8.00
CA GLY A 97 -5.09 17.21 8.22
C GLY A 97 -6.52 16.76 7.90
N PHE A 98 -7.45 17.58 8.29
CA PHE A 98 -8.88 17.44 8.02
C PHE A 98 -9.54 18.82 8.07
N SER A 99 -9.31 19.63 7.04
CA SER A 99 -9.72 21.03 6.96
C SER A 99 -10.33 21.35 5.60
N LYS A 100 -11.10 22.42 5.53
CA LYS A 100 -11.54 22.97 4.24
C LYS A 100 -10.33 23.43 3.43
N VAL A 101 -10.45 23.48 2.10
CA VAL A 101 -9.32 23.82 1.20
C VAL A 101 -8.67 25.15 1.57
N HIS A 102 -9.46 26.20 1.86
CA HIS A 102 -8.93 27.51 2.19
C HIS A 102 -8.31 27.63 3.59
N GLU A 103 -8.36 26.58 4.39
CA GLU A 103 -7.80 26.49 5.75
C GLU A 103 -6.70 25.43 5.85
N GLY A 104 -6.41 24.75 4.76
CA GLY A 104 -5.49 23.60 4.74
C GLY A 104 -4.02 24.01 4.84
N SER A 105 -3.22 23.12 5.42
CA SER A 105 -1.77 23.26 5.50
C SER A 105 -1.10 22.88 4.18
N LEU A 106 -0.32 23.78 3.59
CA LEU A 106 0.45 23.49 2.37
C LEU A 106 1.45 22.35 2.62
N GLN A 107 2.08 22.32 3.79
CA GLN A 107 3.01 21.23 4.15
C GLN A 107 2.32 19.86 4.16
N ASP A 108 1.10 19.77 4.71
CA ASP A 108 0.30 18.56 4.71
C ASP A 108 -0.03 18.10 3.28
N TRP A 109 -0.32 19.04 2.40
CA TRP A 109 -0.61 18.75 1.00
C TRP A 109 0.61 18.23 0.25
N GLU A 110 1.74 18.90 0.39
CA GLU A 110 3.01 18.46 -0.20
C GLU A 110 3.36 17.04 0.27
N GLU A 111 3.28 16.75 1.59
CA GLU A 111 3.57 15.42 2.12
C GLU A 111 2.64 14.34 1.53
N MET A 112 1.35 14.65 1.35
CA MET A 112 0.40 13.72 0.74
C MET A 112 0.69 13.49 -0.75
N ILE A 113 0.95 14.54 -1.52
CA ILE A 113 1.23 14.46 -2.96
C ILE A 113 2.55 13.71 -3.19
N ASP A 114 3.60 14.10 -2.47
CA ASP A 114 4.92 13.52 -2.60
C ASP A 114 4.95 12.04 -2.25
N THR A 115 4.24 11.64 -1.19
CA THR A 115 4.20 10.24 -0.77
C THR A 115 3.25 9.41 -1.63
N ASN A 116 1.97 9.85 -1.76
CA ASN A 116 0.91 9.01 -2.33
C ASN A 116 0.96 8.95 -3.86
N ILE A 117 1.47 9.98 -4.52
CA ILE A 117 1.53 10.09 -5.99
C ILE A 117 2.97 9.90 -6.48
N LYS A 118 3.86 10.83 -6.14
CA LYS A 118 5.24 10.81 -6.65
C LYS A 118 6.00 9.59 -6.16
N GLY A 119 5.86 9.24 -4.86
CA GLY A 119 6.51 8.06 -4.28
C GLY A 119 6.09 6.75 -4.93
N LEU A 120 4.79 6.58 -5.21
CA LEU A 120 4.28 5.45 -5.97
C LEU A 120 4.91 5.40 -7.37
N LEU A 121 4.96 6.54 -8.07
CA LEU A 121 5.53 6.61 -9.42
C LEU A 121 7.03 6.33 -9.43
N TYR A 122 7.80 6.86 -8.49
CA TYR A 122 9.25 6.67 -8.44
C TYR A 122 9.62 5.19 -8.27
N VAL A 123 8.99 4.51 -7.31
CA VAL A 123 9.25 3.09 -7.06
C VAL A 123 8.77 2.24 -8.25
N THR A 124 7.55 2.51 -8.75
CA THR A 124 6.99 1.77 -9.88
C THR A 124 7.86 1.91 -11.13
N ARG A 125 8.24 3.14 -11.51
CA ARG A 125 9.08 3.39 -12.68
C ARG A 125 10.44 2.70 -12.59
N LEU A 126 11.02 2.61 -11.40
CA LEU A 126 12.31 1.96 -11.20
C LEU A 126 12.24 0.45 -11.39
N LEU A 127 11.16 -0.20 -10.93
CA LEU A 127 11.06 -1.66 -10.92
C LEU A 127 10.39 -2.25 -12.16
N LEU A 128 9.51 -1.50 -12.83
CA LEU A 128 8.78 -1.98 -14.00
C LEU A 128 9.66 -2.47 -15.15
N PRO A 129 10.77 -1.81 -15.54
CA PRO A 129 11.59 -2.28 -16.68
C PRO A 129 12.05 -3.73 -16.51
N GLY A 130 12.51 -4.12 -15.32
CA GLY A 130 12.89 -5.50 -15.04
C GLY A 130 11.73 -6.50 -15.11
N MET A 131 10.53 -6.11 -14.69
CA MET A 131 9.33 -6.95 -14.81
C MET A 131 8.95 -7.14 -16.29
N VAL A 132 8.98 -6.05 -17.08
CA VAL A 132 8.68 -6.09 -18.53
C VAL A 132 9.69 -6.95 -19.26
N GLU A 133 10.99 -6.79 -19.00
CA GLU A 133 12.06 -7.60 -19.61
C GLU A 133 11.89 -9.09 -19.35
N ARG A 134 11.48 -9.45 -18.10
CA ARG A 134 11.20 -10.85 -17.74
C ARG A 134 9.87 -11.37 -18.27
N GLY A 135 9.01 -10.52 -18.85
CA GLY A 135 7.68 -10.89 -19.33
C GLY A 135 6.72 -11.34 -18.21
N ARG A 136 7.00 -10.96 -16.95
CA ARG A 136 6.19 -11.31 -15.78
C ARG A 136 6.41 -10.33 -14.63
N GLY A 137 5.38 -10.14 -13.85
CA GLY A 137 5.42 -9.32 -12.65
C GLY A 137 4.02 -8.86 -12.26
N GLN A 138 3.91 -8.25 -11.10
CA GLN A 138 2.67 -7.63 -10.66
C GLN A 138 2.92 -6.39 -9.84
N VAL A 139 2.17 -5.33 -10.12
CA VAL A 139 2.09 -4.13 -9.27
C VAL A 139 0.72 -4.07 -8.64
N ILE A 140 0.68 -4.00 -7.30
CA ILE A 140 -0.54 -3.85 -6.50
C ILE A 140 -0.47 -2.50 -5.80
N ASN A 141 -1.42 -1.62 -6.08
CA ASN A 141 -1.49 -0.31 -5.46
C ASN A 141 -2.55 -0.30 -4.35
N ILE A 142 -2.21 0.20 -3.16
CA ILE A 142 -3.21 0.44 -2.13
C ILE A 142 -3.93 1.75 -2.43
N GLY A 143 -5.13 1.59 -2.97
CA GLY A 143 -6.09 2.66 -3.23
C GLY A 143 -6.83 3.11 -1.98
N SER A 144 -8.08 3.50 -2.16
CA SER A 144 -9.05 3.79 -1.10
C SER A 144 -10.43 4.03 -1.73
N ILE A 145 -11.50 3.84 -0.98
CA ILE A 145 -12.83 4.35 -1.34
C ILE A 145 -12.79 5.87 -1.59
N ALA A 146 -11.86 6.60 -0.97
CA ALA A 146 -11.60 8.01 -1.21
C ALA A 146 -11.07 8.31 -2.64
N GLY A 147 -10.69 7.30 -3.41
CA GLY A 147 -10.39 7.39 -4.85
C GLY A 147 -11.61 7.16 -5.74
N HIS A 148 -12.78 6.92 -5.17
CA HIS A 148 -14.05 6.74 -5.86
C HIS A 148 -15.07 7.82 -5.51
N GLN A 149 -15.00 8.33 -4.30
CA GLN A 149 -15.91 9.35 -3.78
C GLN A 149 -15.12 10.34 -2.93
N VAL A 150 -15.45 11.62 -3.03
CA VAL A 150 -14.87 12.68 -2.21
C VAL A 150 -15.73 12.90 -0.96
N TYR A 151 -15.14 13.40 0.10
CA TYR A 151 -15.84 13.77 1.33
C TYR A 151 -15.33 15.12 1.86
N PRO A 152 -16.17 15.87 2.64
CA PRO A 152 -15.77 17.15 3.20
C PRO A 152 -14.48 17.05 4.01
N ASN A 153 -13.61 18.04 3.87
CA ASN A 153 -12.29 18.14 4.53
C ASN A 153 -11.26 17.07 4.12
N GLY A 154 -11.62 16.16 3.21
CA GLY A 154 -10.71 15.13 2.67
C GLY A 154 -10.00 15.52 1.38
N ASN A 155 -10.18 16.74 0.91
CA ASN A 155 -9.82 17.33 -0.38
C ASN A 155 -8.56 16.77 -1.05
N VAL A 156 -7.35 17.12 -0.61
CA VAL A 156 -6.09 16.67 -1.22
C VAL A 156 -5.87 15.18 -1.05
N TYR A 157 -6.24 14.58 0.10
CA TYR A 157 -6.17 13.13 0.25
C TYR A 157 -7.03 12.41 -0.79
N CYS A 158 -8.30 12.83 -0.97
CA CYS A 158 -9.14 12.27 -2.03
C CYS A 158 -8.50 12.45 -3.41
N ALA A 159 -8.01 13.66 -3.73
CA ALA A 159 -7.33 13.91 -5.00
C ALA A 159 -6.15 12.96 -5.22
N THR A 160 -5.31 12.70 -4.19
CA THR A 160 -4.21 11.74 -4.33
C THR A 160 -4.71 10.30 -4.57
N LYS A 161 -5.83 9.89 -3.97
CA LYS A 161 -6.39 8.55 -4.17
C LYS A 161 -7.11 8.39 -5.50
N PHE A 162 -7.73 9.46 -6.03
CA PHE A 162 -8.20 9.51 -7.41
C PHE A 162 -7.03 9.40 -8.40
N ALA A 163 -5.91 10.09 -8.12
CA ALA A 163 -4.70 9.97 -8.92
C ALA A 163 -4.14 8.53 -8.93
N VAL A 164 -4.08 7.86 -7.76
CA VAL A 164 -3.65 6.45 -7.68
C VAL A 164 -4.54 5.55 -8.53
N LYS A 165 -5.86 5.75 -8.50
CA LYS A 165 -6.81 5.01 -9.34
C LYS A 165 -6.54 5.24 -10.83
N ALA A 166 -6.41 6.50 -11.25
CA ALA A 166 -6.13 6.86 -12.64
C ALA A 166 -4.79 6.28 -13.11
N LEU A 167 -3.73 6.40 -12.30
CA LEU A 167 -2.41 5.83 -12.59
C LEU A 167 -2.45 4.31 -12.70
N THR A 168 -3.20 3.62 -11.84
CA THR A 168 -3.37 2.16 -11.93
C THR A 168 -4.00 1.76 -13.26
N GLN A 169 -5.04 2.48 -13.70
CA GLN A 169 -5.70 2.24 -14.99
C GLN A 169 -4.76 2.53 -16.17
N ALA A 170 -4.02 3.64 -16.13
CA ALA A 170 -3.07 4.00 -17.18
C ALA A 170 -1.94 2.97 -17.30
N LEU A 171 -1.32 2.57 -16.17
CA LEU A 171 -0.28 1.53 -16.14
C LEU A 171 -0.78 0.20 -16.73
N LYS A 172 -2.04 -0.17 -16.47
CA LYS A 172 -2.62 -1.38 -17.06
C LYS A 172 -2.73 -1.30 -18.59
N MET A 173 -3.04 -0.13 -19.14
CA MET A 173 -3.08 0.10 -20.58
C MET A 173 -1.69 0.10 -21.20
N ASP A 174 -0.73 0.80 -20.57
CA ASP A 174 0.65 0.92 -21.04
C ASP A 174 1.39 -0.42 -21.08
N LEU A 175 1.02 -1.34 -20.17
CA LEU A 175 1.69 -2.64 -20.02
C LEU A 175 0.93 -3.80 -20.69
N LEU A 176 -0.09 -3.51 -21.49
CA LEU A 176 -0.82 -4.53 -22.23
C LEU A 176 0.14 -5.33 -23.14
N GLY A 177 0.10 -6.65 -23.03
CA GLY A 177 0.95 -7.55 -23.82
C GLY A 177 2.34 -7.81 -23.22
N THR A 178 2.72 -7.15 -22.13
CA THR A 178 4.04 -7.35 -21.47
C THR A 178 4.08 -8.52 -20.51
N GLY A 179 2.93 -9.10 -20.14
CA GLY A 179 2.82 -10.13 -19.10
C GLY A 179 2.81 -9.59 -17.67
N VAL A 180 2.94 -8.27 -17.47
CA VAL A 180 2.88 -7.62 -16.15
C VAL A 180 1.43 -7.30 -15.80
N ARG A 181 0.99 -7.68 -14.61
CA ARG A 181 -0.36 -7.42 -14.09
C ARG A 181 -0.39 -6.17 -13.21
N ILE A 182 -1.46 -5.42 -13.31
CA ILE A 182 -1.64 -4.18 -12.52
C ILE A 182 -3.01 -4.19 -11.87
N CYS A 183 -3.05 -4.03 -10.54
CA CYS A 183 -4.31 -3.91 -9.83
C CYS A 183 -4.26 -2.87 -8.71
N SER A 184 -5.45 -2.52 -8.18
CA SER A 184 -5.59 -1.79 -6.93
C SER A 184 -6.46 -2.54 -5.93
N VAL A 185 -6.15 -2.36 -4.65
CA VAL A 185 -7.00 -2.74 -3.53
C VAL A 185 -7.40 -1.47 -2.81
N SER A 186 -8.70 -1.16 -2.82
CA SER A 186 -9.29 0.12 -2.41
C SER A 186 -10.17 -0.08 -1.17
N PRO A 187 -9.62 -0.05 0.06
CA PRO A 187 -10.39 -0.27 1.26
C PRO A 187 -11.23 0.95 1.67
N GLY A 188 -12.31 0.69 2.42
CA GLY A 188 -13.02 1.65 3.24
C GLY A 188 -12.26 1.96 4.53
N LEU A 189 -13.00 2.12 5.64
CA LEU A 189 -12.41 2.42 6.96
C LEU A 189 -11.68 1.20 7.52
N VAL A 190 -10.36 1.30 7.65
CA VAL A 190 -9.46 0.28 8.23
C VAL A 190 -8.86 0.82 9.52
N ARG A 191 -8.98 0.09 10.62
CA ARG A 191 -8.37 0.50 11.89
C ARG A 191 -6.87 0.22 11.88
N THR A 192 -6.07 1.28 11.74
CA THR A 192 -4.61 1.26 11.75
C THR A 192 -4.07 2.58 12.32
N GLU A 193 -2.75 2.75 12.40
CA GLU A 193 -2.12 4.03 12.75
C GLU A 193 -2.43 5.18 11.76
N PHE A 194 -3.08 4.90 10.64
CA PHE A 194 -3.37 5.89 9.60
C PHE A 194 -4.13 7.11 10.12
N SER A 195 -5.14 6.89 10.98
CA SER A 195 -5.92 7.99 11.57
C SER A 195 -5.10 8.82 12.57
N GLU A 196 -4.21 8.19 13.35
CA GLU A 196 -3.30 8.94 14.23
C GLU A 196 -2.33 9.82 13.41
N VAL A 197 -1.79 9.27 12.31
CA VAL A 197 -0.93 10.01 11.38
C VAL A 197 -1.68 11.19 10.77
N ARG A 198 -2.93 10.97 10.34
CA ARG A 198 -3.79 12.01 9.77
C ARG A 198 -4.01 13.18 10.72
N PHE A 199 -4.23 12.89 11.99
CA PHE A 199 -4.53 13.88 13.02
C PHE A 199 -3.29 14.30 13.84
N HIS A 200 -2.08 14.19 13.25
CA HIS A 200 -0.82 14.63 13.87
C HIS A 200 -0.60 14.06 15.28
N GLY A 201 -0.99 12.79 15.50
CA GLY A 201 -0.83 12.08 16.78
C GLY A 201 -2.00 12.27 17.76
N ASN A 202 -3.05 13.00 17.39
CA ASN A 202 -4.25 13.14 18.23
C ASN A 202 -5.05 11.82 18.19
N ARG A 203 -4.86 10.98 19.21
CA ARG A 203 -5.48 9.66 19.34
C ARG A 203 -6.99 9.73 19.57
N GLU A 204 -7.48 10.68 20.37
CA GLU A 204 -8.90 10.85 20.62
C GLU A 204 -9.66 11.09 19.31
N ARG A 205 -9.14 11.99 18.48
CA ARG A 205 -9.71 12.30 17.17
C ARG A 205 -9.57 11.14 16.19
N ALA A 206 -8.50 10.36 16.29
CA ALA A 206 -8.30 9.15 15.49
C ALA A 206 -9.32 8.06 15.86
N ASP A 207 -9.57 7.83 17.14
CA ASP A 207 -10.52 6.84 17.65
C ASP A 207 -11.97 7.22 17.33
N GLU A 208 -12.29 8.51 17.32
CA GLU A 208 -13.61 9.03 16.92
C GLU A 208 -14.01 8.59 15.51
N THR A 209 -13.04 8.44 14.61
CA THR A 209 -13.27 7.93 13.25
C THR A 209 -13.98 6.58 13.26
N TYR A 210 -13.68 5.73 14.23
CA TYR A 210 -14.17 4.36 14.33
C TYR A 210 -15.22 4.14 15.42
N ARG A 211 -15.67 5.23 16.06
CA ARG A 211 -16.65 5.14 17.17
C ARG A 211 -17.92 4.44 16.71
N ASN A 212 -18.38 3.47 17.50
CA ASN A 212 -19.64 2.77 17.33
C ASN A 212 -19.82 2.08 15.95
N MET A 213 -18.72 1.62 15.34
CA MET A 213 -18.73 0.79 14.15
C MET A 213 -17.67 -0.30 14.23
N ARG A 214 -17.81 -1.36 13.44
CA ARG A 214 -16.79 -2.38 13.24
C ARG A 214 -16.01 -2.09 11.94
N PRO A 215 -14.84 -1.45 11.99
CA PRO A 215 -14.02 -1.19 10.82
C PRO A 215 -13.35 -2.46 10.30
N LEU A 216 -12.83 -2.42 9.09
CA LEU A 216 -11.89 -3.42 8.61
C LEU A 216 -10.64 -3.43 9.49
N THR A 217 -10.01 -4.60 9.57
CA THR A 217 -8.66 -4.78 10.08
C THR A 217 -7.64 -4.69 8.94
N ALA A 218 -6.37 -4.51 9.27
CA ALA A 218 -5.30 -4.58 8.28
C ALA A 218 -5.20 -5.98 7.62
N GLN A 219 -5.59 -7.03 8.37
CA GLN A 219 -5.61 -8.40 7.88
C GLN A 219 -6.65 -8.61 6.78
N ASP A 220 -7.87 -8.04 6.91
CA ASP A 220 -8.90 -8.15 5.86
C ASP A 220 -8.39 -7.59 4.52
N VAL A 221 -7.59 -6.51 4.57
CA VAL A 221 -6.98 -5.93 3.38
C VAL A 221 -5.83 -6.80 2.85
N ALA A 222 -5.02 -7.38 3.75
CA ALA A 222 -3.91 -8.25 3.37
C ALA A 222 -4.40 -9.52 2.64
N GLU A 223 -5.52 -10.10 3.07
CA GLU A 223 -6.15 -11.24 2.40
C GLU A 223 -6.62 -10.89 0.98
N ALA A 224 -7.19 -9.69 0.79
CA ALA A 224 -7.56 -9.20 -0.55
C ALA A 224 -6.34 -8.97 -1.45
N VAL A 225 -5.24 -8.45 -0.89
CA VAL A 225 -3.96 -8.30 -1.61
C VAL A 225 -3.41 -9.67 -2.01
N LEU A 226 -3.38 -10.63 -1.10
CA LEU A 226 -2.94 -12.00 -1.40
C LEU A 226 -3.81 -12.65 -2.47
N PHE A 227 -5.13 -12.46 -2.41
CA PHE A 227 -6.04 -12.96 -3.45
C PHE A 227 -5.64 -12.41 -4.82
N CYS A 228 -5.34 -11.12 -4.97
CA CYS A 228 -4.86 -10.56 -6.23
C CYS A 228 -3.53 -11.19 -6.65
N ALA A 229 -2.61 -11.36 -5.72
CA ALA A 229 -1.26 -11.86 -5.97
C ALA A 229 -1.24 -13.32 -6.47
N THR A 230 -2.16 -14.14 -5.97
CA THR A 230 -2.19 -15.59 -6.20
C THR A 230 -3.05 -16.05 -7.39
N ARG A 231 -3.59 -15.12 -8.18
CA ARG A 231 -4.36 -15.52 -9.38
C ARG A 231 -3.45 -16.09 -10.46
N PRO A 232 -3.95 -17.02 -11.30
CA PRO A 232 -3.19 -17.53 -12.45
C PRO A 232 -2.69 -16.39 -13.34
N PRO A 233 -1.56 -16.56 -14.06
CA PRO A 233 -0.94 -15.47 -14.84
C PRO A 233 -1.86 -14.78 -15.86
N HIS A 234 -2.84 -15.50 -16.41
CA HIS A 234 -3.80 -14.95 -17.37
C HIS A 234 -4.97 -14.20 -16.72
N VAL A 235 -5.04 -14.23 -15.37
CA VAL A 235 -6.10 -13.53 -14.61
C VAL A 235 -5.50 -12.28 -13.98
N ASP A 236 -5.96 -11.14 -14.41
CA ASP A 236 -5.56 -9.84 -13.87
C ASP A 236 -6.77 -9.15 -13.22
N ILE A 237 -6.78 -9.14 -11.89
CA ILE A 237 -7.78 -8.40 -11.12
C ILE A 237 -7.52 -6.91 -11.32
N SER A 238 -8.47 -6.17 -11.86
CA SER A 238 -8.30 -4.74 -12.07
C SER A 238 -8.37 -3.94 -10.77
N GLU A 239 -9.37 -4.25 -9.96
CA GLU A 239 -9.60 -3.56 -8.69
C GLU A 239 -10.42 -4.43 -7.75
N ILE A 240 -10.12 -4.33 -6.45
CA ILE A 240 -10.98 -4.80 -5.36
C ILE A 240 -11.34 -3.59 -4.49
N VAL A 241 -12.63 -3.33 -4.33
CA VAL A 241 -13.14 -2.40 -3.33
C VAL A 241 -13.73 -3.22 -2.19
N LEU A 242 -13.16 -3.08 -0.98
CA LEU A 242 -13.67 -3.78 0.20
C LEU A 242 -14.06 -2.78 1.29
N MET A 243 -15.21 -3.02 1.88
CA MET A 243 -15.83 -2.11 2.85
C MET A 243 -16.20 -2.88 4.12
N PRO A 244 -16.13 -2.24 5.31
CA PRO A 244 -16.82 -2.82 6.47
C PRO A 244 -18.32 -2.97 6.16
N THR A 245 -18.98 -3.95 6.73
CA THR A 245 -20.45 -4.09 6.62
C THR A 245 -21.20 -2.86 7.14
N ASP A 246 -20.59 -2.13 8.07
CA ASP A 246 -21.14 -0.89 8.63
C ASP A 246 -20.92 0.34 7.73
N GLN A 247 -20.22 0.21 6.60
CA GLN A 247 -19.94 1.33 5.71
C GLN A 247 -20.43 1.05 4.29
N ALA A 248 -21.38 1.83 3.79
CA ALA A 248 -21.89 1.74 2.41
C ALA A 248 -21.24 2.75 1.45
N SER A 249 -20.68 3.85 1.94
CA SER A 249 -19.98 4.88 1.15
C SER A 249 -19.05 5.70 2.04
N VAL A 250 -18.37 6.71 1.49
CA VAL A 250 -17.59 7.66 2.32
C VAL A 250 -18.48 8.47 3.27
N TYR A 251 -19.79 8.55 3.03
CA TYR A 251 -20.77 9.31 3.82
C TYR A 251 -21.65 8.45 4.71
N HIS A 252 -21.98 7.25 4.27
CA HIS A 252 -22.98 6.41 4.91
C HIS A 252 -22.27 5.33 5.73
N VAL A 253 -22.15 5.59 7.02
CA VAL A 253 -21.61 4.68 8.01
C VAL A 253 -22.68 4.43 9.07
N HIS A 254 -23.05 3.16 9.25
CA HIS A 254 -23.89 2.73 10.35
C HIS A 254 -23.10 2.78 11.65
N ARG A 255 -23.65 3.43 12.64
CA ARG A 255 -23.06 3.52 13.99
C ARG A 255 -24.10 3.05 15.00
N THR A 256 -23.73 2.05 15.78
CA THR A 256 -24.57 1.60 16.89
C THR A 256 -24.67 2.68 17.96
N PRO A 257 -25.80 2.80 18.67
CA PRO A 257 -25.98 3.76 19.77
C PRO A 257 -24.94 3.60 20.87
#